data_0251856681e1ca2cfe4cb24cce4c0190
#
_entry.id   0251856681e1ca2cfe4cb24cce4c0190
#
_cell.length_a   1.000
_cell.length_b   1.000
_cell.length_c   1.000
_cell.angle_alpha   90.00
_cell.angle_beta   90.00
_cell.angle_gamma   90.00
#
_symmetry.space_group_name_H-M   'P 1'
#
loop_
_entity.id
_entity.type
_entity.pdbx_description
1 polymer ?
#
loop_
_entity_poly.entity_id
_entity_poly.type
_entity_poly.pdbx_seq_one_letter_code
_entity_poly.pdbx_strand_id
1 'polypeptide(L)'
;VRAMATEEKSRIGLCGLAVMGQVRFHADSRPSHPCVTPSILSSGDWRRFAFVATRLLRISSRFFSDASSDARGTRRTLDTQTPNLPPQYTPPLPTRHQQNLALNVAEKGFKISVYNRSGDKTDNAVARAEKEGLSANFAGYKDMGEFVQSLAKPRTVIILVKAGAPVDATIAGLSQHMEPGDIIIDGGNEWYENTERRQKEATAKGLLYLGMGVSGGEEGARNGPAMMPGGDRAAFDAVEEVVVKVCAQTDSGPCVTYVGPGGAGNFVKMIHNGIEYGDMQLISEAYDVLRTVGGLTNDELVAAFDEWNANELDSFLIEISALILAKQDDQKPDGGALVDKILDKTGMKGTGKWTVQQAAELSVAIPTIASSLDARFLSGLKDERVAAEKVYAGVGLAPADTKAPSLSPEEKQALVDDVRAALYASKICSYAQGMNLIRAKSVEQGWDLDLGEMARIWKGGCIIRARFLDRIKQAYDKDPNIPSLLVDGEFAKELVARNDGWRRVIVAGVNAGVATPSMSGSLNYFDSYRRGRLPANLVQAQRDFFGSHTYERIDMEGWHHTVWSDMNSADSITTSGYNN
;
A
#
# COMPACT_ATOMS: atom_id res chain seq x y z
N VAL A 1 44.86 12.14 -40.78
CA VAL A 1 43.70 12.80 -40.15
C VAL A 1 42.84 11.67 -39.59
N ARG A 2 43.06 11.33 -38.30
CA ARG A 2 42.17 10.44 -37.58
C ARG A 2 40.90 11.24 -37.25
N ALA A 3 39.78 10.85 -37.83
CA ALA A 3 38.47 11.31 -37.37
C ALA A 3 38.30 10.82 -35.92
N MET A 4 38.24 11.75 -34.95
CA MET A 4 37.75 11.48 -33.62
C MET A 4 36.27 11.10 -33.78
N ALA A 5 35.95 9.84 -33.57
CA ALA A 5 34.56 9.43 -33.39
C ALA A 5 34.04 10.18 -32.16
N THR A 6 33.07 11.04 -32.35
CA THR A 6 32.35 11.68 -31.23
C THR A 6 31.63 10.58 -30.49
N GLU A 7 32.06 10.33 -29.27
CA GLU A 7 31.45 9.36 -28.38
C GLU A 7 29.98 9.77 -28.17
N GLU A 8 29.06 8.93 -28.62
CA GLU A 8 27.63 9.23 -28.56
C GLU A 8 27.15 9.15 -27.11
N LYS A 9 26.67 10.25 -26.56
CA LYS A 9 26.23 10.40 -25.18
C LYS A 9 25.02 9.55 -24.85
N SER A 10 24.91 9.13 -23.57
CA SER A 10 23.77 8.34 -23.07
C SER A 10 22.46 9.11 -23.15
N ARG A 11 21.41 8.46 -23.60
CA ARG A 11 20.06 9.02 -23.74
C ARG A 11 19.41 9.31 -22.39
N ILE A 12 19.71 8.50 -21.37
CA ILE A 12 19.11 8.59 -20.05
C ILE A 12 20.13 8.22 -18.96
N GLY A 13 20.01 8.82 -17.80
CA GLY A 13 20.79 8.49 -16.61
C GLY A 13 19.92 7.90 -15.52
N LEU A 14 20.47 6.95 -14.77
CA LEU A 14 19.84 6.39 -13.58
C LEU A 14 20.71 6.61 -12.35
N CYS A 15 20.15 7.29 -11.35
CA CYS A 15 20.79 7.58 -10.07
C CYS A 15 20.16 6.76 -8.95
N GLY A 16 20.96 6.10 -8.14
CA GLY A 16 20.50 5.33 -6.98
C GLY A 16 20.33 3.84 -7.26
N LEU A 17 21.43 3.11 -7.33
CA LEU A 17 21.45 1.66 -7.55
C LEU A 17 21.25 0.80 -6.28
N ALA A 18 21.04 1.44 -5.11
CA ALA A 18 20.85 0.75 -3.83
C ALA A 18 19.98 1.54 -2.86
N VAL A 19 19.10 0.84 -2.16
CA VAL A 19 18.39 1.38 -0.98
C VAL A 19 19.39 1.55 0.16
N MET A 20 19.42 2.72 0.81
CA MET A 20 20.27 2.97 1.99
C MET A 20 19.96 1.97 3.10
N GLY A 21 21.01 1.34 3.63
CA GLY A 21 20.94 0.50 4.82
C GLY A 21 20.35 1.27 6.01
N GLN A 22 19.67 0.55 6.88
CA GLN A 22 19.09 1.07 8.12
C GLN A 22 20.13 1.88 8.90
N VAL A 23 19.85 3.15 9.13
CA VAL A 23 20.54 3.93 10.16
C VAL A 23 20.04 3.39 11.51
N ARG A 24 20.88 2.71 12.25
CA ARG A 24 20.62 2.43 13.67
C ARG A 24 20.58 3.76 14.39
N PHE A 25 19.44 4.14 14.90
CA PHE A 25 19.35 5.18 15.92
C PHE A 25 19.95 4.61 17.21
N HIS A 26 21.13 5.08 17.60
CA HIS A 26 21.54 5.05 18.99
C HIS A 26 20.68 6.10 19.72
N ALA A 27 19.87 5.62 20.65
CA ALA A 27 19.22 6.47 21.63
C ALA A 27 20.29 6.90 22.66
N ASP A 28 20.88 8.07 22.43
CA ASP A 28 21.52 8.86 23.48
C ASP A 28 21.76 10.27 22.94
N SER A 29 20.90 11.16 23.38
CA SER A 29 21.15 12.57 23.74
C SER A 29 19.82 13.33 23.79
N ARG A 30 19.40 13.68 25.00
CA ARG A 30 18.31 14.65 25.25
C ARG A 30 18.82 16.04 24.89
N PRO A 31 18.11 16.84 24.09
CA PRO A 31 18.32 18.27 24.07
C PRO A 31 17.46 18.91 25.17
N SER A 32 18.11 19.60 26.07
CA SER A 32 17.53 20.58 26.97
C SER A 32 17.01 21.77 26.14
N HIS A 33 15.72 22.02 26.13
CA HIS A 33 15.15 23.29 25.68
C HIS A 33 14.49 24.00 26.85
N PRO A 34 14.67 25.32 26.97
CA PRO A 34 14.15 26.11 28.09
C PRO A 34 12.65 26.34 27.94
N CYS A 35 11.97 26.24 29.09
CA CYS A 35 10.59 26.69 29.29
C CYS A 35 10.41 28.14 28.87
N VAL A 36 9.50 28.37 27.92
CA VAL A 36 8.88 29.68 27.72
C VAL A 36 7.48 29.62 28.31
N THR A 37 7.28 30.33 29.40
CA THR A 37 5.99 30.59 30.05
C THR A 37 5.20 31.61 29.23
N PRO A 38 3.91 31.40 28.91
CA PRO A 38 3.01 32.49 28.54
C PRO A 38 2.31 33.01 29.78
N SER A 39 2.40 34.32 29.95
CA SER A 39 1.74 35.09 30.98
C SER A 39 0.23 35.22 30.74
N ILE A 40 -0.51 34.89 31.78
CA ILE A 40 -1.73 35.43 32.38
C ILE A 40 -2.64 36.33 31.51
N LEU A 41 -3.88 35.88 31.30
CA LEU A 41 -5.07 36.72 31.37
C LEU A 41 -6.15 36.05 32.24
N SER A 42 -6.78 36.91 33.05
CA SER A 42 -7.51 36.64 34.26
C SER A 42 -8.97 36.21 34.09
N SER A 43 -9.41 35.43 35.07
CA SER A 43 -10.72 35.39 35.74
C SER A 43 -11.99 35.04 34.98
N GLY A 44 -12.60 33.94 35.44
CA GLY A 44 -14.02 33.69 35.27
C GLY A 44 -14.42 32.20 35.37
N ASP A 45 -14.88 31.84 36.57
CA ASP A 45 -15.80 30.74 36.86
C ASP A 45 -15.48 29.28 36.41
N TRP A 46 -14.65 28.60 37.20
CA TRP A 46 -14.44 27.15 37.13
C TRP A 46 -14.96 26.39 38.38
N ARG A 47 -16.21 26.58 38.76
CA ARG A 47 -16.78 25.87 39.93
C ARG A 47 -17.90 24.85 39.63
N ARG A 48 -18.06 24.38 38.40
CA ARG A 48 -19.12 23.38 38.09
C ARG A 48 -18.69 22.12 37.35
N PHE A 49 -17.41 21.86 37.15
CA PHE A 49 -16.93 20.65 36.48
C PHE A 49 -16.06 19.69 37.32
N ALA A 50 -16.08 19.82 38.65
CA ALA A 50 -15.25 19.01 39.56
C ALA A 50 -15.95 17.78 40.17
N PHE A 51 -17.08 17.30 39.64
CA PHE A 51 -17.87 16.25 40.33
C PHE A 51 -17.96 14.89 39.60
N VAL A 52 -17.35 14.71 38.43
CA VAL A 52 -17.38 13.41 37.70
C VAL A 52 -16.01 12.71 37.62
N ALA A 53 -14.90 13.42 37.86
CA ALA A 53 -13.56 12.84 37.77
C ALA A 53 -13.08 12.07 39.03
N THR A 54 -13.81 12.12 40.15
CA THR A 54 -13.36 11.57 41.45
C THR A 54 -13.88 10.14 41.72
N ARG A 55 -14.63 9.53 40.79
CA ARG A 55 -15.18 8.16 40.98
C ARG A 55 -14.48 7.06 40.19
N LEU A 56 -13.58 7.40 39.29
CA LEU A 56 -12.81 6.44 38.47
C LEU A 56 -11.37 6.19 38.94
N LEU A 57 -10.88 6.96 39.95
CA LEU A 57 -9.52 6.82 40.49
C LEU A 57 -9.45 6.01 41.79
N ARG A 58 -10.54 5.36 42.24
CA ARG A 58 -10.56 4.53 43.46
C ARG A 58 -10.62 3.01 43.22
N ILE A 59 -10.47 2.54 42.00
CA ILE A 59 -10.46 1.09 41.68
C ILE A 59 -9.05 0.59 41.33
N SER A 60 -8.04 1.45 41.08
CA SER A 60 -6.69 1.01 40.72
C SER A 60 -5.66 0.97 41.86
N SER A 61 -6.05 1.24 43.12
CA SER A 61 -5.10 1.29 44.25
C SER A 61 -5.24 0.16 45.26
N ARG A 62 -5.86 -0.99 44.92
CA ARG A 62 -5.99 -2.15 45.81
C ARG A 62 -5.36 -3.45 45.32
N PHE A 63 -4.48 -3.43 44.32
CA PHE A 63 -3.77 -4.63 43.84
C PHE A 63 -2.24 -4.56 43.85
N PHE A 64 -1.65 -3.62 44.58
CA PHE A 64 -0.19 -3.60 44.78
C PHE A 64 0.14 -3.30 46.25
N SER A 65 -0.11 -4.28 47.12
CA SER A 65 0.56 -4.38 48.41
C SER A 65 0.43 -5.82 48.87
N ASP A 66 1.41 -6.64 48.57
CA ASP A 66 1.89 -7.76 49.35
C ASP A 66 2.90 -8.57 48.50
N ALA A 67 4.14 -8.19 48.56
CA ALA A 67 5.28 -9.10 48.35
C ALA A 67 6.58 -8.33 48.61
N SER A 68 6.91 -8.13 49.86
CA SER A 68 8.28 -7.81 50.26
C SER A 68 8.56 -8.50 51.62
N SER A 69 9.18 -9.65 51.57
CA SER A 69 10.16 -10.05 52.57
C SER A 69 10.75 -11.41 52.19
N ASP A 70 12.06 -11.48 52.34
CA ASP A 70 12.95 -12.63 52.37
C ASP A 70 13.61 -13.06 51.05
N ALA A 71 14.86 -12.62 50.91
CA ALA A 71 15.96 -13.49 50.53
C ALA A 71 17.33 -12.79 50.75
N ARG A 72 17.95 -13.09 51.86
CA ARG A 72 19.42 -12.90 52.04
C ARG A 72 20.13 -14.08 51.41
N GLY A 73 21.20 -13.76 50.65
CA GLY A 73 22.40 -14.59 50.59
C GLY A 73 22.54 -15.47 49.37
N THR A 74 23.39 -15.08 48.45
CA THR A 74 24.67 -15.72 48.09
C THR A 74 25.18 -15.12 46.77
N ARG A 75 26.30 -14.40 46.84
CA ARG A 75 27.08 -14.02 45.64
C ARG A 75 27.68 -15.31 45.06
N ARG A 76 27.25 -15.68 43.85
CA ARG A 76 28.02 -16.52 42.95
C ARG A 76 28.52 -15.66 41.80
N THR A 77 29.84 -15.63 41.66
CA THR A 77 30.58 -15.09 40.52
C THR A 77 30.13 -15.85 39.27
N LEU A 78 29.54 -15.13 38.32
CA LEU A 78 29.23 -15.65 37.00
C LEU A 78 30.44 -15.39 36.08
N ASP A 79 31.06 -16.47 35.66
CA ASP A 79 32.05 -16.50 34.57
C ASP A 79 31.34 -15.97 33.29
N THR A 80 31.90 -14.90 32.72
CA THR A 80 31.47 -14.34 31.43
C THR A 80 32.06 -15.18 30.30
N GLN A 81 31.38 -16.27 29.94
CA GLN A 81 31.54 -16.84 28.61
C GLN A 81 30.58 -16.10 27.66
N THR A 82 31.18 -15.31 26.76
CA THR A 82 30.46 -14.72 25.62
C THR A 82 29.82 -15.81 24.77
N PRO A 83 28.50 -15.79 24.53
CA PRO A 83 27.89 -16.74 23.62
C PRO A 83 28.40 -16.47 22.20
N ASN A 84 28.89 -17.51 21.53
CA ASN A 84 29.13 -17.49 20.09
C ASN A 84 27.87 -17.03 19.36
N LEU A 85 27.92 -15.84 18.78
CA LEU A 85 26.88 -15.34 17.87
C LEU A 85 26.80 -16.28 16.65
N PRO A 86 25.61 -16.70 16.23
CA PRO A 86 25.47 -17.45 14.99
C PRO A 86 25.99 -16.63 13.80
N PRO A 87 26.41 -17.27 12.70
CA PRO A 87 26.97 -16.58 11.54
C PRO A 87 26.03 -15.49 11.08
N GLN A 88 26.57 -14.29 10.88
CA GLN A 88 25.83 -13.10 10.48
C GLN A 88 25.08 -13.41 9.18
N TYR A 89 23.76 -13.47 9.27
CA TYR A 89 22.87 -13.48 8.12
C TYR A 89 23.08 -12.18 7.33
N THR A 90 23.76 -12.29 6.21
CA THR A 90 23.82 -11.22 5.21
C THR A 90 22.52 -11.26 4.42
N PRO A 91 21.58 -10.34 4.62
CA PRO A 91 20.36 -10.33 3.80
C PRO A 91 20.74 -10.15 2.33
N PRO A 92 20.13 -10.88 1.41
CA PRO A 92 20.33 -10.68 -0.02
C PRO A 92 20.00 -9.24 -0.36
N LEU A 93 20.85 -8.63 -1.16
CA LEU A 93 20.95 -7.20 -1.43
C LEU A 93 19.65 -6.61 -2.03
N PRO A 94 19.06 -5.55 -1.46
CA PRO A 94 17.91 -4.84 -2.05
C PRO A 94 18.29 -3.94 -3.24
N THR A 95 19.21 -4.40 -4.10
CA THR A 95 19.79 -3.61 -5.21
C THR A 95 19.33 -4.06 -6.59
N ARG A 96 18.55 -5.15 -6.69
CA ARG A 96 18.23 -5.75 -7.98
C ARG A 96 17.21 -4.94 -8.80
N HIS A 97 16.24 -4.31 -8.15
CA HIS A 97 15.19 -3.56 -8.87
C HIS A 97 15.76 -2.41 -9.73
N GLN A 98 16.62 -1.56 -9.17
CA GLN A 98 17.22 -0.42 -9.90
C GLN A 98 18.16 -0.89 -11.02
N GLN A 99 19.00 -1.90 -10.74
CA GLN A 99 19.86 -2.51 -11.76
C GLN A 99 19.04 -3.13 -12.88
N ASN A 100 17.94 -3.82 -12.54
CA ASN A 100 17.05 -4.45 -13.49
C ASN A 100 16.42 -3.45 -14.45
N LEU A 101 15.96 -2.29 -13.97
CA LEU A 101 15.43 -1.25 -14.85
C LEU A 101 16.52 -0.70 -15.80
N ALA A 102 17.74 -0.48 -15.30
CA ALA A 102 18.83 -0.01 -16.14
C ALA A 102 19.22 -1.01 -17.23
N LEU A 103 19.28 -2.30 -16.86
CA LEU A 103 19.55 -3.37 -17.83
C LEU A 103 18.43 -3.51 -18.87
N ASN A 104 17.17 -3.38 -18.46
CA ASN A 104 16.04 -3.35 -19.38
C ASN A 104 16.17 -2.21 -20.40
N VAL A 105 16.47 -0.98 -19.94
CA VAL A 105 16.72 0.17 -20.83
C VAL A 105 17.84 -0.12 -21.84
N ALA A 106 18.96 -0.69 -21.38
CA ALA A 106 20.10 -1.04 -22.24
C ALA A 106 19.74 -2.13 -23.24
N GLU A 107 18.98 -3.14 -22.84
CA GLU A 107 18.52 -4.24 -23.71
C GLU A 107 17.55 -3.76 -24.81
N LYS A 108 16.74 -2.74 -24.52
CA LYS A 108 15.86 -2.09 -25.52
C LYS A 108 16.62 -1.17 -26.50
N GLY A 109 17.95 -1.15 -26.43
CA GLY A 109 18.83 -0.44 -27.35
C GLY A 109 19.13 1.02 -26.98
N PHE A 110 18.71 1.48 -25.81
CA PHE A 110 19.02 2.84 -25.35
C PHE A 110 20.34 2.87 -24.57
N LYS A 111 21.20 3.83 -24.87
CA LYS A 111 22.38 4.09 -24.05
C LYS A 111 21.97 4.68 -22.71
N ILE A 112 22.41 4.05 -21.63
CA ILE A 112 22.12 4.44 -20.26
C ILE A 112 23.41 4.63 -19.45
N SER A 113 23.47 5.72 -18.68
CA SER A 113 24.47 5.95 -17.65
C SER A 113 23.88 5.63 -16.28
N VAL A 114 24.67 5.02 -15.41
CA VAL A 114 24.25 4.72 -14.04
C VAL A 114 25.22 5.29 -13.01
N TYR A 115 24.66 5.79 -11.91
CA TYR A 115 25.41 6.35 -10.80
C TYR A 115 24.84 5.86 -9.46
N ASN A 116 25.71 5.58 -8.52
CA ASN A 116 25.35 5.39 -7.11
C ASN A 116 26.41 5.97 -6.19
N ARG A 117 25.97 6.55 -5.07
CA ARG A 117 26.87 7.13 -4.06
C ARG A 117 27.92 6.12 -3.55
N SER A 118 27.55 4.82 -3.43
CA SER A 118 28.47 3.72 -3.14
C SER A 118 28.98 3.15 -4.46
N GLY A 119 30.25 3.41 -4.80
CA GLY A 119 30.84 3.02 -6.09
C GLY A 119 30.83 1.51 -6.36
N ASP A 120 30.89 0.66 -5.32
CA ASP A 120 30.75 -0.79 -5.41
C ASP A 120 29.43 -1.22 -6.08
N LYS A 121 28.35 -0.48 -5.88
CA LYS A 121 27.06 -0.75 -6.49
C LYS A 121 27.06 -0.46 -7.98
N THR A 122 27.75 0.59 -8.37
CA THR A 122 27.97 0.93 -9.78
C THR A 122 28.82 -0.15 -10.46
N ASP A 123 29.93 -0.57 -9.83
CA ASP A 123 30.78 -1.62 -10.36
C ASP A 123 30.01 -2.94 -10.56
N ASN A 124 29.20 -3.33 -9.58
CA ASN A 124 28.35 -4.53 -9.68
C ASN A 124 27.32 -4.43 -10.83
N ALA A 125 26.76 -3.25 -11.07
CA ALA A 125 25.81 -3.06 -12.15
C ALA A 125 26.49 -3.16 -13.52
N VAL A 126 27.69 -2.55 -13.67
CA VAL A 126 28.51 -2.65 -14.89
C VAL A 126 28.94 -4.08 -15.16
N ALA A 127 29.48 -4.78 -14.15
CA ALA A 127 29.88 -6.18 -14.31
C ALA A 127 28.72 -7.10 -14.70
N ARG A 128 27.51 -6.78 -14.18
CA ARG A 128 26.32 -7.52 -14.57
C ARG A 128 25.89 -7.20 -16.01
N ALA A 129 25.95 -5.95 -16.44
CA ALA A 129 25.68 -5.55 -17.82
C ALA A 129 26.66 -6.22 -18.81
N GLU A 130 27.94 -6.32 -18.44
CA GLU A 130 28.94 -7.03 -19.22
C GLU A 130 28.60 -8.53 -19.34
N LYS A 131 28.28 -9.17 -18.23
CA LYS A 131 27.85 -10.58 -18.21
C LYS A 131 26.61 -10.85 -19.07
N GLU A 132 25.67 -9.90 -19.11
CA GLU A 132 24.44 -9.98 -19.91
C GLU A 132 24.63 -9.47 -21.38
N GLY A 133 25.86 -9.10 -21.78
CA GLY A 133 26.17 -8.65 -23.16
C GLY A 133 25.68 -7.24 -23.50
N LEU A 134 25.43 -6.40 -22.49
CA LEU A 134 24.82 -5.07 -22.63
C LEU A 134 25.81 -3.91 -22.53
N SER A 135 27.14 -4.18 -22.47
CA SER A 135 28.19 -3.16 -22.29
C SER A 135 28.18 -2.04 -23.32
N ALA A 136 27.70 -2.30 -24.54
CA ALA A 136 27.63 -1.29 -25.59
C ALA A 136 26.65 -0.13 -25.26
N ASN A 137 25.64 -0.42 -24.43
CA ASN A 137 24.59 0.52 -24.06
C ASN A 137 24.61 0.89 -22.57
N PHE A 138 25.62 0.45 -21.78
CA PHE A 138 25.61 0.59 -20.32
C PHE A 138 26.93 1.17 -19.83
N ALA A 139 26.90 2.34 -19.19
CA ALA A 139 28.07 2.99 -18.61
C ALA A 139 27.85 3.32 -17.11
N GLY A 140 28.89 3.09 -16.28
CA GLY A 140 28.86 3.37 -14.85
C GLY A 140 29.76 4.51 -14.45
N TYR A 141 29.28 5.39 -13.57
CA TYR A 141 30.01 6.55 -13.07
C TYR A 141 30.04 6.57 -11.54
N LYS A 142 31.13 7.06 -10.95
CA LYS A 142 31.32 7.19 -9.50
C LYS A 142 31.30 8.64 -9.02
N ASP A 143 31.47 9.58 -9.93
CA ASP A 143 31.29 11.02 -9.70
C ASP A 143 29.97 11.50 -10.31
N MET A 144 29.25 12.34 -9.58
CA MET A 144 27.92 12.82 -9.99
C MET A 144 28.02 13.82 -11.15
N GLY A 145 29.06 14.64 -11.19
CA GLY A 145 29.31 15.59 -12.27
C GLY A 145 29.62 14.87 -13.57
N GLU A 146 30.54 13.90 -13.56
CA GLU A 146 30.86 13.05 -14.72
C GLU A 146 29.62 12.31 -15.22
N PHE A 147 28.82 11.75 -14.29
CA PHE A 147 27.55 11.10 -14.61
C PHE A 147 26.60 12.03 -15.37
N VAL A 148 26.35 13.23 -14.85
CA VAL A 148 25.46 14.21 -15.52
C VAL A 148 26.02 14.67 -16.85
N GLN A 149 27.35 14.87 -16.96
CA GLN A 149 28.02 15.28 -18.22
C GLN A 149 27.98 14.19 -19.29
N SER A 150 27.86 12.92 -18.92
CA SER A 150 27.73 11.79 -19.86
C SER A 150 26.40 11.76 -20.61
N LEU A 151 25.39 12.52 -20.13
CA LEU A 151 24.05 12.54 -20.70
C LEU A 151 23.91 13.51 -21.87
N ALA A 152 23.11 13.11 -22.87
CA ALA A 152 22.66 13.97 -23.94
C ALA A 152 21.68 15.04 -23.43
N LYS A 153 21.73 16.25 -24.02
CA LYS A 153 20.77 17.34 -23.71
C LYS A 153 19.48 17.19 -24.53
N PRO A 154 18.31 17.47 -23.91
CA PRO A 154 18.11 17.76 -22.49
C PRO A 154 18.45 16.53 -21.64
N ARG A 155 19.29 16.73 -20.63
CA ARG A 155 19.72 15.64 -19.76
C ARG A 155 18.52 15.11 -18.96
N THR A 156 18.35 13.79 -18.91
CA THR A 156 17.25 13.16 -18.20
C THR A 156 17.78 12.18 -17.17
N VAL A 157 17.40 12.37 -15.91
CA VAL A 157 17.83 11.52 -14.81
C VAL A 157 16.63 10.93 -14.07
N ILE A 158 16.56 9.59 -14.01
CA ILE A 158 15.60 8.86 -13.17
C ILE A 158 16.23 8.62 -11.79
N ILE A 159 15.56 9.07 -10.74
CA ILE A 159 15.95 8.85 -9.34
C ILE A 159 15.18 7.65 -8.80
N LEU A 160 15.90 6.66 -8.27
CA LEU A 160 15.32 5.47 -7.62
C LEU A 160 15.95 5.29 -6.24
N VAL A 161 15.64 6.19 -5.31
CA VAL A 161 16.11 6.14 -3.92
C VAL A 161 14.93 6.02 -2.95
N LYS A 162 15.22 5.86 -1.66
CA LYS A 162 14.18 5.83 -0.62
C LYS A 162 13.45 7.18 -0.58
N ALA A 163 12.12 7.13 -0.46
CA ALA A 163 11.26 8.31 -0.32
C ALA A 163 11.69 9.28 0.78
N GLY A 164 11.36 10.56 0.61
CA GLY A 164 11.63 11.64 1.55
C GLY A 164 13.01 12.29 1.36
N ALA A 165 13.69 12.63 2.45
CA ALA A 165 14.96 13.35 2.45
C ALA A 165 16.08 12.81 1.53
N PRO A 166 16.22 11.50 1.28
CA PRO A 166 17.17 10.99 0.29
C PRO A 166 16.90 11.49 -1.14
N VAL A 167 15.63 11.66 -1.53
CA VAL A 167 15.27 12.22 -2.84
C VAL A 167 15.67 13.70 -2.90
N ASP A 168 15.35 14.47 -1.85
CA ASP A 168 15.71 15.88 -1.76
C ASP A 168 17.24 16.09 -1.86
N ALA A 169 18.02 15.27 -1.15
CA ALA A 169 19.49 15.33 -1.20
C ALA A 169 20.03 14.95 -2.59
N THR A 170 19.41 14.00 -3.28
CA THR A 170 19.81 13.61 -4.64
C THR A 170 19.50 14.72 -5.64
N ILE A 171 18.31 15.33 -5.57
CA ILE A 171 17.93 16.48 -6.41
C ILE A 171 18.89 17.65 -6.18
N ALA A 172 19.24 17.96 -4.92
CA ALA A 172 20.17 19.03 -4.61
C ALA A 172 21.55 18.80 -5.21
N GLY A 173 22.06 17.57 -5.17
CA GLY A 173 23.33 17.20 -5.79
C GLY A 173 23.29 17.31 -7.33
N LEU A 174 22.29 16.71 -7.95
CA LEU A 174 22.10 16.73 -9.41
C LEU A 174 21.96 18.17 -9.96
N SER A 175 21.17 19.01 -9.26
CA SER A 175 20.92 20.40 -9.69
C SER A 175 22.19 21.27 -9.78
N GLN A 176 23.30 20.86 -9.17
CA GLN A 176 24.59 21.57 -9.28
C GLN A 176 25.26 21.37 -10.63
N HIS A 177 24.87 20.33 -11.37
CA HIS A 177 25.47 19.93 -12.65
C HIS A 177 24.48 19.98 -13.82
N MET A 178 23.20 20.26 -13.55
CA MET A 178 22.11 20.34 -14.54
C MET A 178 21.88 21.78 -14.97
N GLU A 179 21.31 21.96 -16.16
CA GLU A 179 21.02 23.24 -16.79
C GLU A 179 19.51 23.41 -17.03
N PRO A 180 19.01 24.65 -17.23
CA PRO A 180 17.61 24.84 -17.59
C PRO A 180 17.19 24.00 -18.79
N GLY A 181 16.03 23.34 -18.69
CA GLY A 181 15.52 22.40 -19.70
C GLY A 181 15.88 20.93 -19.43
N ASP A 182 16.82 20.64 -18.52
CA ASP A 182 17.11 19.27 -18.09
C ASP A 182 15.96 18.71 -17.23
N ILE A 183 15.85 17.39 -17.16
CA ILE A 183 14.69 16.67 -16.63
C ILE A 183 15.09 15.80 -15.45
N ILE A 184 14.36 15.90 -14.36
CA ILE A 184 14.43 14.99 -13.19
C ILE A 184 13.16 14.16 -13.13
N ILE A 185 13.30 12.85 -13.01
CA ILE A 185 12.19 11.89 -12.84
C ILE A 185 12.35 11.18 -11.50
N ASP A 186 11.40 11.35 -10.59
CA ASP A 186 11.33 10.56 -9.37
C ASP A 186 10.55 9.26 -9.64
N GLY A 187 11.30 8.16 -9.82
CA GLY A 187 10.75 6.83 -10.09
C GLY A 187 10.40 6.04 -8.83
N GLY A 188 10.55 6.63 -7.65
CA GLY A 188 10.31 5.99 -6.36
C GLY A 188 8.84 5.92 -5.96
N ASN A 189 8.60 5.23 -4.83
CA ASN A 189 7.32 5.34 -4.12
C ASN A 189 7.37 6.57 -3.22
N GLU A 190 6.81 7.69 -3.65
CA GLU A 190 6.84 8.95 -2.91
C GLU A 190 5.44 9.41 -2.52
N TRP A 191 5.38 10.24 -1.47
CA TRP A 191 4.18 10.99 -1.11
C TRP A 191 3.94 12.11 -2.13
N TYR A 192 2.76 12.14 -2.74
CA TYR A 192 2.47 12.98 -3.91
C TYR A 192 2.67 14.49 -3.66
N GLU A 193 2.41 15.00 -2.45
CA GLU A 193 2.64 16.40 -2.11
C GLU A 193 4.14 16.76 -2.09
N ASN A 194 5.00 15.81 -1.72
CA ASN A 194 6.44 16.00 -1.88
C ASN A 194 6.83 16.12 -3.36
N THR A 195 6.18 15.35 -4.23
CA THR A 195 6.36 15.45 -5.69
C THR A 195 5.98 16.84 -6.18
N GLU A 196 4.83 17.37 -5.76
CA GLU A 196 4.38 18.71 -6.13
C GLU A 196 5.31 19.81 -5.62
N ARG A 197 5.76 19.70 -4.36
CA ARG A 197 6.75 20.62 -3.80
C ARG A 197 8.04 20.61 -4.61
N ARG A 198 8.58 19.42 -4.91
CA ARG A 198 9.81 19.25 -5.70
C ARG A 198 9.66 19.76 -7.12
N GLN A 199 8.50 19.56 -7.73
CA GLN A 199 8.23 20.13 -9.06
C GLN A 199 8.29 21.65 -9.03
N LYS A 200 7.66 22.32 -8.06
CA LYS A 200 7.76 23.78 -7.89
C LYS A 200 9.22 24.25 -7.69
N GLU A 201 9.98 23.53 -6.87
CA GLU A 201 11.39 23.82 -6.62
C GLU A 201 12.28 23.61 -7.87
N ALA A 202 12.01 22.57 -8.66
CA ALA A 202 12.71 22.29 -9.92
C ALA A 202 12.38 23.34 -10.98
N THR A 203 11.11 23.67 -11.15
CA THR A 203 10.64 24.73 -12.09
C THR A 203 11.28 26.08 -11.77
N ALA A 204 11.44 26.44 -10.50
CA ALA A 204 12.12 27.67 -10.08
C ALA A 204 13.61 27.73 -10.52
N LYS A 205 14.22 26.58 -10.82
CA LYS A 205 15.58 26.45 -11.35
C LYS A 205 15.60 26.24 -12.88
N GLY A 206 14.45 26.31 -13.54
CA GLY A 206 14.30 26.04 -14.98
C GLY A 206 14.36 24.55 -15.34
N LEU A 207 14.33 23.64 -14.36
CA LEU A 207 14.31 22.19 -14.59
C LEU A 207 12.88 21.69 -14.75
N LEU A 208 12.71 20.63 -15.53
CA LEU A 208 11.45 19.89 -15.65
C LEU A 208 11.42 18.73 -14.66
N TYR A 209 10.23 18.37 -14.15
CA TYR A 209 10.07 17.34 -13.13
C TYR A 209 8.90 16.41 -13.40
N LEU A 210 9.15 15.09 -13.27
CA LEU A 210 8.11 14.06 -13.29
C LEU A 210 8.16 13.22 -12.02
N GLY A 211 6.99 13.00 -11.40
CA GLY A 211 6.80 11.89 -10.49
C GLY A 211 6.31 10.67 -11.27
N MET A 212 7.15 9.66 -11.43
CA MET A 212 6.84 8.49 -12.24
C MET A 212 6.85 7.22 -11.37
N GLY A 213 5.72 6.83 -10.82
CA GLY A 213 5.61 5.56 -10.10
C GLY A 213 5.97 4.37 -11.00
N VAL A 214 6.96 3.57 -10.58
CA VAL A 214 7.37 2.34 -11.26
C VAL A 214 6.89 1.12 -10.46
N SER A 215 6.18 0.19 -11.10
CA SER A 215 5.66 -1.02 -10.50
C SER A 215 6.31 -2.28 -11.10
N GLY A 216 6.00 -3.48 -10.54
CA GLY A 216 6.43 -4.77 -11.06
C GLY A 216 7.56 -5.46 -10.28
N GLY A 217 8.07 -4.86 -9.21
CA GLY A 217 9.14 -5.45 -8.41
C GLY A 217 10.44 -5.68 -9.20
N GLU A 218 11.23 -6.66 -8.79
CA GLU A 218 12.51 -6.98 -9.46
C GLU A 218 12.30 -7.57 -10.86
N GLU A 219 11.29 -8.41 -11.00
CA GLU A 219 10.96 -9.08 -12.25
C GLU A 219 10.41 -8.09 -13.28
N GLY A 220 9.38 -7.30 -12.92
CA GLY A 220 8.82 -6.29 -13.80
C GLY A 220 9.84 -5.24 -14.23
N ALA A 221 10.71 -4.79 -13.32
CA ALA A 221 11.77 -3.85 -13.68
C ALA A 221 12.72 -4.39 -14.75
N ARG A 222 12.99 -5.72 -14.77
CA ARG A 222 13.86 -6.36 -15.75
C ARG A 222 13.15 -6.61 -17.08
N ASN A 223 11.91 -7.07 -17.03
CA ASN A 223 11.19 -7.60 -18.19
C ASN A 223 10.11 -6.67 -18.76
N GLY A 224 9.82 -5.58 -18.06
CA GLY A 224 8.84 -4.57 -18.44
C GLY A 224 7.98 -4.15 -17.23
N PRO A 225 8.21 -2.98 -16.63
CA PRO A 225 7.38 -2.46 -15.54
C PRO A 225 6.11 -1.76 -16.07
N ALA A 226 5.11 -1.60 -15.20
CA ALA A 226 4.08 -0.57 -15.39
C ALA A 226 4.60 0.77 -14.88
N MET A 227 4.39 1.84 -15.64
CA MET A 227 4.88 3.18 -15.31
C MET A 227 3.74 4.19 -15.27
N MET A 228 3.74 5.07 -14.26
CA MET A 228 2.70 6.07 -14.00
C MET A 228 3.33 7.48 -13.93
N PRO A 229 3.76 8.05 -15.07
CA PRO A 229 4.36 9.39 -15.11
C PRO A 229 3.30 10.48 -14.94
N GLY A 230 3.56 11.41 -14.02
CA GLY A 230 2.77 12.62 -13.80
C GLY A 230 3.67 13.82 -13.51
N GLY A 231 3.25 15.02 -13.88
CA GLY A 231 4.02 16.25 -13.72
C GLY A 231 4.12 17.07 -14.99
N ASP A 232 5.30 17.57 -15.33
CA ASP A 232 5.48 18.41 -16.52
C ASP A 232 5.28 17.60 -17.81
N ARG A 233 4.29 17.98 -18.61
CA ARG A 233 3.97 17.29 -19.87
C ARG A 233 5.17 17.24 -20.82
N ALA A 234 5.92 18.33 -20.93
CA ALA A 234 7.11 18.39 -21.77
C ALA A 234 8.22 17.42 -21.32
N ALA A 235 8.30 17.13 -20.01
CA ALA A 235 9.22 16.11 -19.50
C ALA A 235 8.80 14.70 -19.91
N PHE A 236 7.49 14.41 -19.92
CA PHE A 236 6.97 13.13 -20.41
C PHE A 236 7.25 12.96 -21.91
N ASP A 237 6.92 13.97 -22.72
CA ASP A 237 7.10 13.93 -24.18
C ASP A 237 8.58 13.66 -24.57
N ALA A 238 9.54 14.17 -23.78
CA ALA A 238 10.96 13.93 -24.02
C ALA A 238 11.42 12.49 -23.72
N VAL A 239 10.70 11.75 -22.86
CA VAL A 239 11.07 10.38 -22.47
C VAL A 239 10.09 9.32 -22.98
N GLU A 240 9.01 9.70 -23.60
CA GLU A 240 7.92 8.82 -24.03
C GLU A 240 8.44 7.65 -24.87
N GLU A 241 9.32 7.89 -25.84
CA GLU A 241 9.91 6.84 -26.68
C GLU A 241 10.61 5.76 -25.83
N VAL A 242 11.34 6.18 -24.80
CA VAL A 242 12.07 5.24 -23.93
C VAL A 242 11.10 4.46 -23.06
N VAL A 243 10.21 5.15 -22.33
CA VAL A 243 9.31 4.49 -21.36
C VAL A 243 8.30 3.58 -22.05
N VAL A 244 7.82 3.91 -23.25
CA VAL A 244 6.94 3.07 -24.07
C VAL A 244 7.63 1.77 -24.49
N LYS A 245 8.92 1.79 -24.84
CA LYS A 245 9.65 0.57 -25.22
C LYS A 245 10.08 -0.26 -24.03
N VAL A 246 10.33 0.37 -22.88
CA VAL A 246 10.86 -0.27 -21.66
C VAL A 246 9.75 -0.88 -20.80
N CYS A 247 8.53 -0.30 -20.82
CA CYS A 247 7.41 -0.82 -20.05
C CYS A 247 6.88 -2.18 -20.57
N ALA A 248 6.04 -2.84 -19.79
CA ALA A 248 5.36 -4.06 -20.20
C ALA A 248 4.49 -3.80 -21.44
N GLN A 249 4.49 -4.75 -22.35
CA GLN A 249 3.66 -4.75 -23.55
C GLN A 249 2.50 -5.73 -23.37
N THR A 250 1.29 -5.30 -23.65
CA THR A 250 0.08 -6.12 -23.59
C THR A 250 -0.70 -5.99 -24.90
N ASP A 251 -1.73 -6.81 -25.07
CA ASP A 251 -2.69 -6.71 -26.19
C ASP A 251 -3.39 -5.35 -26.27
N SER A 252 -3.52 -4.63 -25.13
CA SER A 252 -4.09 -3.30 -25.04
C SER A 252 -3.04 -2.17 -25.17
N GLY A 253 -1.81 -2.51 -25.54
CA GLY A 253 -0.70 -1.56 -25.72
C GLY A 253 0.29 -1.51 -24.56
N PRO A 254 1.20 -0.51 -24.57
CA PRO A 254 2.24 -0.35 -23.57
C PRO A 254 1.67 0.04 -22.20
N CYS A 255 2.19 -0.57 -21.12
CA CYS A 255 1.73 -0.29 -19.74
C CYS A 255 2.32 1.01 -19.18
N VAL A 256 2.17 2.07 -19.93
CA VAL A 256 2.53 3.45 -19.58
C VAL A 256 1.56 4.42 -20.25
N THR A 257 1.21 5.49 -19.57
CA THR A 257 0.51 6.65 -20.12
C THR A 257 0.87 7.87 -19.28
N TYR A 258 0.77 9.07 -19.84
CA TYR A 258 0.82 10.29 -19.04
C TYR A 258 -0.42 10.35 -18.14
N VAL A 259 -0.21 10.23 -16.84
CA VAL A 259 -1.29 10.16 -15.86
C VAL A 259 -1.98 11.50 -15.70
N GLY A 260 -1.22 12.58 -15.52
CA GLY A 260 -1.77 13.92 -15.27
C GLY A 260 -0.74 14.88 -14.71
N PRO A 261 -1.10 16.15 -14.45
CA PRO A 261 -0.17 17.15 -13.92
C PRO A 261 0.18 16.91 -12.45
N GLY A 262 1.16 17.67 -11.94
CA GLY A 262 1.51 17.71 -10.53
C GLY A 262 1.94 16.36 -9.96
N GLY A 263 1.40 16.02 -8.80
CA GLY A 263 1.66 14.76 -8.09
C GLY A 263 0.86 13.55 -8.58
N ALA A 264 0.09 13.67 -9.68
CA ALA A 264 -0.85 12.66 -10.15
C ALA A 264 -0.22 11.26 -10.32
N GLY A 265 0.99 11.17 -10.89
CA GLY A 265 1.67 9.89 -11.10
C GLY A 265 1.98 9.16 -9.81
N ASN A 266 2.56 9.83 -8.82
CA ASN A 266 2.83 9.22 -7.50
C ASN A 266 1.54 8.96 -6.72
N PHE A 267 0.50 9.79 -6.85
CA PHE A 267 -0.80 9.54 -6.25
C PHE A 267 -1.42 8.25 -6.78
N VAL A 268 -1.52 8.10 -8.10
CA VAL A 268 -2.04 6.87 -8.72
C VAL A 268 -1.21 5.64 -8.33
N LYS A 269 0.13 5.78 -8.28
CA LYS A 269 0.99 4.69 -7.81
C LYS A 269 0.76 4.32 -6.34
N MET A 270 0.49 5.30 -5.49
CA MET A 270 0.16 5.08 -4.09
C MET A 270 -1.15 4.30 -3.95
N ILE A 271 -2.19 4.67 -4.70
CA ILE A 271 -3.48 3.97 -4.67
C ILE A 271 -3.37 2.56 -5.27
N HIS A 272 -2.61 2.38 -6.36
CA HIS A 272 -2.25 1.05 -6.86
C HIS A 272 -1.72 0.16 -5.75
N ASN A 273 -0.81 0.67 -4.91
CA ASN A 273 -0.28 -0.09 -3.79
C ASN A 273 -1.31 -0.30 -2.66
N GLY A 274 -2.26 0.61 -2.46
CA GLY A 274 -3.39 0.40 -1.55
C GLY A 274 -4.25 -0.78 -1.99
N ILE A 275 -4.60 -0.86 -3.29
CA ILE A 275 -5.31 -2.00 -3.87
C ILE A 275 -4.50 -3.30 -3.67
N GLU A 276 -3.18 -3.26 -3.90
CA GLU A 276 -2.27 -4.38 -3.65
C GLU A 276 -2.37 -4.91 -2.21
N TYR A 277 -2.46 -4.00 -1.22
CA TYR A 277 -2.64 -4.38 0.19
C TYR A 277 -3.99 -5.10 0.39
N GLY A 278 -5.06 -4.58 -0.21
CA GLY A 278 -6.38 -5.21 -0.22
C GLY A 278 -6.33 -6.63 -0.79
N ASP A 279 -5.78 -6.77 -1.99
CA ASP A 279 -5.68 -8.06 -2.68
C ASP A 279 -4.86 -9.08 -1.88
N MET A 280 -3.69 -8.69 -1.35
CA MET A 280 -2.85 -9.59 -0.55
C MET A 280 -3.56 -10.07 0.72
N GLN A 281 -4.28 -9.18 1.40
CA GLN A 281 -5.03 -9.55 2.61
C GLN A 281 -6.21 -10.46 2.28
N LEU A 282 -6.97 -10.17 1.22
CA LEU A 282 -8.09 -11.00 0.77
C LEU A 282 -7.63 -12.42 0.41
N ILE A 283 -6.49 -12.55 -0.27
CA ILE A 283 -5.87 -13.84 -0.61
C ILE A 283 -5.42 -14.57 0.66
N SER A 284 -4.84 -13.85 1.63
CA SER A 284 -4.44 -14.41 2.92
C SER A 284 -5.64 -14.90 3.73
N GLU A 285 -6.76 -14.18 3.71
CA GLU A 285 -8.01 -14.59 4.36
C GLU A 285 -8.62 -15.83 3.68
N ALA A 286 -8.60 -15.89 2.34
CA ALA A 286 -9.01 -17.08 1.58
C ALA A 286 -8.17 -18.31 1.97
N TYR A 287 -6.85 -18.16 2.00
CA TYR A 287 -5.92 -19.19 2.44
C TYR A 287 -6.26 -19.68 3.86
N ASP A 288 -6.47 -18.77 4.82
CA ASP A 288 -6.74 -19.14 6.21
C ASP A 288 -8.08 -19.83 6.38
N VAL A 289 -9.15 -19.38 5.72
CA VAL A 289 -10.46 -20.06 5.73
C VAL A 289 -10.34 -21.47 5.15
N LEU A 290 -9.70 -21.65 4.00
CA LEU A 290 -9.56 -22.97 3.39
C LEU A 290 -8.74 -23.92 4.26
N ARG A 291 -7.67 -23.42 4.88
CA ARG A 291 -6.79 -24.21 5.72
C ARG A 291 -7.45 -24.55 7.07
N THR A 292 -7.97 -23.54 7.76
CA THR A 292 -8.45 -23.67 9.15
C THR A 292 -9.89 -24.18 9.21
N VAL A 293 -10.79 -23.68 8.38
CA VAL A 293 -12.18 -24.13 8.33
C VAL A 293 -12.32 -25.35 7.44
N GLY A 294 -11.68 -25.35 6.27
CA GLY A 294 -11.76 -26.44 5.29
C GLY A 294 -10.85 -27.63 5.59
N GLY A 295 -9.83 -27.44 6.42
CA GLY A 295 -8.81 -28.46 6.68
C GLY A 295 -8.04 -28.89 5.42
N LEU A 296 -7.87 -27.99 4.44
CA LEU A 296 -7.15 -28.29 3.21
C LEU A 296 -5.65 -28.43 3.49
N THR A 297 -5.04 -29.43 2.88
CA THR A 297 -3.59 -29.59 2.80
C THR A 297 -2.96 -28.56 1.86
N ASN A 298 -1.64 -28.39 1.91
CA ASN A 298 -0.95 -27.49 0.98
C ASN A 298 -1.13 -27.90 -0.47
N ASP A 299 -1.16 -29.20 -0.78
CA ASP A 299 -1.38 -29.69 -2.15
C ASP A 299 -2.81 -29.38 -2.64
N GLU A 300 -3.83 -29.54 -1.78
CA GLU A 300 -5.20 -29.13 -2.08
C GLU A 300 -5.32 -27.61 -2.27
N LEU A 301 -4.60 -26.82 -1.48
CA LEU A 301 -4.52 -25.36 -1.64
C LEU A 301 -3.86 -24.97 -2.96
N VAL A 302 -2.75 -25.60 -3.32
CA VAL A 302 -2.08 -25.38 -4.63
C VAL A 302 -3.06 -25.65 -5.76
N ALA A 303 -3.76 -26.79 -5.73
CA ALA A 303 -4.72 -27.17 -6.77
C ALA A 303 -5.87 -26.13 -6.89
N ALA A 304 -6.39 -25.63 -5.76
CA ALA A 304 -7.43 -24.60 -5.76
C ALA A 304 -6.92 -23.27 -6.36
N PHE A 305 -5.73 -22.81 -5.96
CA PHE A 305 -5.17 -21.56 -6.47
C PHE A 305 -4.77 -21.64 -7.94
N ASP A 306 -4.26 -22.79 -8.41
CA ASP A 306 -3.96 -23.03 -9.83
C ASP A 306 -5.25 -23.02 -10.68
N GLU A 307 -6.32 -23.67 -10.20
CA GLU A 307 -7.63 -23.62 -10.85
C GLU A 307 -8.16 -22.19 -10.93
N TRP A 308 -8.08 -21.44 -9.84
CA TRP A 308 -8.52 -20.04 -9.80
C TRP A 308 -7.73 -19.16 -10.77
N ASN A 309 -6.42 -19.39 -10.87
CA ASN A 309 -5.54 -18.65 -11.78
C ASN A 309 -5.80 -18.99 -13.25
N ALA A 310 -6.30 -20.18 -13.56
CA ALA A 310 -6.71 -20.55 -14.91
C ALA A 310 -8.04 -19.89 -15.34
N ASN A 311 -8.77 -19.28 -14.42
CA ASN A 311 -10.12 -18.75 -14.59
C ASN A 311 -10.20 -17.23 -14.30
N GLU A 312 -11.33 -16.77 -13.69
CA GLU A 312 -11.63 -15.35 -13.47
C GLU A 312 -10.75 -14.64 -12.45
N LEU A 313 -10.08 -15.39 -11.57
CA LEU A 313 -9.13 -14.86 -10.58
C LEU A 313 -7.70 -14.77 -11.11
N ASP A 314 -7.47 -15.09 -12.40
CA ASP A 314 -6.17 -14.95 -13.06
C ASP A 314 -5.54 -13.60 -12.73
N SER A 315 -4.43 -13.66 -12.00
CA SER A 315 -3.68 -12.51 -11.54
C SER A 315 -2.29 -12.90 -11.02
N PHE A 316 -1.36 -11.95 -11.06
CA PHE A 316 0.00 -12.17 -10.54
C PHE A 316 0.01 -12.67 -9.08
N LEU A 317 -0.83 -12.09 -8.22
CA LEU A 317 -0.85 -12.48 -6.81
C LEU A 317 -1.42 -13.89 -6.58
N ILE A 318 -2.39 -14.33 -7.38
CA ILE A 318 -2.90 -15.71 -7.31
C ILE A 318 -1.85 -16.69 -7.86
N GLU A 319 -1.21 -16.36 -9.00
CA GLU A 319 -0.12 -17.15 -9.59
C GLU A 319 1.01 -17.38 -8.57
N ILE A 320 1.55 -16.30 -7.98
CA ILE A 320 2.65 -16.46 -7.02
C ILE A 320 2.20 -17.12 -5.71
N SER A 321 0.92 -17.03 -5.33
CA SER A 321 0.40 -17.74 -4.15
C SER A 321 0.44 -19.25 -4.34
N ALA A 322 0.04 -19.77 -5.50
CA ALA A 322 0.18 -21.19 -5.83
C ALA A 322 1.66 -21.64 -5.75
N LEU A 323 2.58 -20.85 -6.36
CA LEU A 323 4.02 -21.14 -6.33
C LEU A 323 4.58 -21.11 -4.90
N ILE A 324 4.15 -20.17 -4.07
CA ILE A 324 4.57 -20.06 -2.66
C ILE A 324 4.08 -21.26 -1.85
N LEU A 325 2.83 -21.68 -2.04
CA LEU A 325 2.25 -22.82 -1.35
C LEU A 325 2.92 -24.15 -1.75
N ALA A 326 3.34 -24.28 -3.02
CA ALA A 326 4.05 -25.45 -3.53
C ALA A 326 5.52 -25.53 -3.08
N LYS A 327 6.14 -24.40 -2.72
CA LYS A 327 7.57 -24.36 -2.42
C LYS A 327 7.90 -25.11 -1.13
N GLN A 328 8.74 -26.16 -1.24
CA GLN A 328 9.24 -26.91 -0.10
C GLN A 328 10.43 -26.18 0.54
N ASP A 329 10.64 -26.43 1.85
CA ASP A 329 11.84 -25.94 2.57
C ASP A 329 13.08 -26.72 2.12
N ASP A 330 13.93 -26.06 1.34
CA ASP A 330 15.16 -26.64 0.79
C ASP A 330 16.36 -26.59 1.77
N GLN A 331 16.19 -25.95 2.92
CA GLN A 331 17.23 -25.86 3.97
C GLN A 331 17.14 -27.01 4.98
N LYS A 332 15.99 -27.69 5.06
CA LYS A 332 15.73 -28.82 5.94
C LYS A 332 15.02 -29.93 5.17
N PRO A 333 15.63 -31.10 4.96
CA PRO A 333 15.05 -32.19 4.14
C PRO A 333 13.65 -32.65 4.57
N ASP A 334 13.33 -32.55 5.87
CA ASP A 334 12.03 -32.92 6.45
C ASP A 334 11.14 -31.71 6.71
N GLY A 335 11.42 -30.56 6.07
CA GLY A 335 10.88 -29.27 6.41
C GLY A 335 9.40 -29.05 6.06
N GLY A 336 8.86 -29.78 5.09
CA GLY A 336 7.53 -29.53 4.54
C GLY A 336 7.47 -28.21 3.74
N ALA A 337 6.29 -27.65 3.59
CA ALA A 337 6.13 -26.42 2.83
C ALA A 337 6.81 -25.22 3.52
N LEU A 338 7.54 -24.43 2.75
CA LEU A 338 8.30 -23.28 3.27
C LEU A 338 7.37 -22.22 3.89
N VAL A 339 6.16 -22.03 3.35
CA VAL A 339 5.19 -21.06 3.87
C VAL A 339 4.86 -21.30 5.35
N ASP A 340 4.87 -22.55 5.80
CA ASP A 340 4.61 -22.93 7.20
C ASP A 340 5.75 -22.56 8.16
N LYS A 341 6.92 -22.18 7.63
CA LYS A 341 8.09 -21.75 8.39
C LYS A 341 8.27 -20.24 8.41
N ILE A 342 7.47 -19.51 7.64
CA ILE A 342 7.54 -18.05 7.57
C ILE A 342 6.84 -17.46 8.79
N LEU A 343 7.54 -16.55 9.49
CA LEU A 343 6.95 -15.83 10.62
C LEU A 343 5.79 -14.94 10.15
N ASP A 344 4.64 -15.07 10.79
CA ASP A 344 3.40 -14.32 10.52
C ASP A 344 3.47 -12.87 11.00
N LYS A 345 4.47 -12.14 10.51
CA LYS A 345 4.73 -10.72 10.80
C LYS A 345 5.06 -9.99 9.50
N THR A 346 4.16 -9.15 9.04
CA THR A 346 4.32 -8.40 7.78
C THR A 346 4.84 -6.99 8.01
N GLY A 347 5.77 -6.56 7.15
CA GLY A 347 6.23 -5.18 7.07
C GLY A 347 5.46 -4.34 6.07
N MET A 348 5.78 -3.03 6.03
CA MET A 348 5.26 -2.10 5.02
C MET A 348 6.29 -1.02 4.68
N LYS A 349 6.16 -0.42 3.48
CA LYS A 349 7.00 0.70 3.02
C LYS A 349 6.33 2.07 3.11
N GLY A 350 5.05 2.13 3.58
CA GLY A 350 4.32 3.37 3.84
C GLY A 350 3.19 3.69 2.85
N THR A 351 3.20 3.19 1.63
CA THR A 351 2.21 3.53 0.59
C THR A 351 0.77 3.15 0.95
N GLY A 352 0.54 2.00 1.57
CA GLY A 352 -0.79 1.61 2.06
C GLY A 352 -1.31 2.53 3.17
N LYS A 353 -0.43 2.98 4.08
CA LYS A 353 -0.78 3.98 5.10
C LYS A 353 -1.21 5.30 4.44
N TRP A 354 -0.46 5.76 3.45
CA TRP A 354 -0.78 6.99 2.72
C TRP A 354 -2.10 6.89 1.97
N THR A 355 -2.43 5.72 1.41
CA THR A 355 -3.74 5.48 0.77
C THR A 355 -4.88 5.67 1.76
N VAL A 356 -4.79 5.07 2.95
CA VAL A 356 -5.83 5.19 3.99
C VAL A 356 -5.92 6.63 4.52
N GLN A 357 -4.80 7.31 4.70
CA GLN A 357 -4.76 8.72 5.09
C GLN A 357 -5.49 9.60 4.07
N GLN A 358 -5.21 9.44 2.78
CA GLN A 358 -5.88 10.21 1.73
C GLN A 358 -7.37 9.89 1.61
N ALA A 359 -7.76 8.65 1.85
CA ALA A 359 -9.17 8.27 1.87
C ALA A 359 -9.94 9.00 3.00
N ALA A 360 -9.33 9.13 4.18
CA ALA A 360 -9.91 9.88 5.29
C ALA A 360 -10.01 11.38 4.97
N GLU A 361 -8.97 11.98 4.40
CA GLU A 361 -8.94 13.40 4.00
C GLU A 361 -9.99 13.72 2.92
N LEU A 362 -10.17 12.81 1.95
CA LEU A 362 -11.14 12.95 0.85
C LEU A 362 -12.55 12.45 1.18
N SER A 363 -12.78 11.97 2.41
CA SER A 363 -14.06 11.37 2.81
C SER A 363 -14.51 10.21 1.91
N VAL A 364 -13.59 9.40 1.42
CA VAL A 364 -13.85 8.24 0.57
C VAL A 364 -13.79 6.96 1.39
N ALA A 365 -14.87 6.18 1.38
CA ALA A 365 -14.92 4.91 2.10
C ALA A 365 -14.10 3.81 1.39
N ILE A 366 -13.07 3.28 2.07
CA ILE A 366 -12.21 2.21 1.55
C ILE A 366 -12.01 1.06 2.57
N PRO A 367 -13.08 0.49 3.15
CA PRO A 367 -12.94 -0.43 4.27
C PRO A 367 -12.14 -1.69 3.95
N THR A 368 -12.15 -2.20 2.73
CA THR A 368 -11.31 -3.33 2.32
C THR A 368 -9.82 -3.03 2.46
N ILE A 369 -9.40 -1.87 1.93
CA ILE A 369 -8.00 -1.44 1.95
C ILE A 369 -7.58 -1.04 3.38
N ALA A 370 -8.46 -0.36 4.11
CA ALA A 370 -8.21 0.05 5.49
C ALA A 370 -8.02 -1.15 6.41
N SER A 371 -8.92 -2.15 6.34
CA SER A 371 -8.81 -3.39 7.12
C SER A 371 -7.52 -4.16 6.82
N SER A 372 -7.05 -4.14 5.57
CA SER A 372 -5.79 -4.80 5.19
C SER A 372 -4.57 -4.12 5.80
N LEU A 373 -4.60 -2.80 5.97
CA LEU A 373 -3.57 -2.06 6.68
C LEU A 373 -3.57 -2.38 8.17
N ASP A 374 -4.75 -2.41 8.80
CA ASP A 374 -4.91 -2.75 10.22
C ASP A 374 -4.46 -4.19 10.51
N ALA A 375 -4.79 -5.15 9.63
CA ALA A 375 -4.31 -6.52 9.72
C ALA A 375 -2.76 -6.60 9.73
N ARG A 376 -2.08 -5.77 8.91
CA ARG A 376 -0.61 -5.68 8.95
C ARG A 376 -0.09 -5.11 10.27
N PHE A 377 -0.75 -4.10 10.83
CA PHE A 377 -0.37 -3.56 12.14
C PHE A 377 -0.51 -4.61 13.23
N LEU A 378 -1.65 -5.33 13.27
CA LEU A 378 -1.87 -6.43 14.20
C LEU A 378 -0.85 -7.56 14.03
N SER A 379 -0.49 -7.92 12.79
CA SER A 379 0.54 -8.93 12.54
C SER A 379 1.89 -8.54 13.16
N GLY A 380 2.20 -7.26 13.19
CA GLY A 380 3.41 -6.71 13.80
C GLY A 380 3.51 -6.93 15.31
N LEU A 381 2.39 -7.11 16.01
CA LEU A 381 2.30 -7.32 17.47
C LEU A 381 2.48 -8.79 17.85
N LYS A 382 3.43 -9.51 17.22
CA LYS A 382 3.55 -10.98 17.37
C LYS A 382 3.67 -11.45 18.82
N ASP A 383 4.54 -10.83 19.60
CA ASP A 383 4.77 -11.24 21.01
C ASP A 383 3.53 -10.99 21.87
N GLU A 384 2.85 -9.86 21.63
CA GLU A 384 1.59 -9.52 22.32
C GLU A 384 0.47 -10.51 21.94
N ARG A 385 0.33 -10.87 20.66
CA ARG A 385 -0.67 -11.86 20.20
C ARG A 385 -0.42 -13.23 20.83
N VAL A 386 0.83 -13.69 20.91
CA VAL A 386 1.19 -14.95 21.57
C VAL A 386 0.89 -14.91 23.08
N ALA A 387 1.08 -13.77 23.73
CA ALA A 387 0.70 -13.60 25.13
C ALA A 387 -0.82 -13.60 25.32
N ALA A 388 -1.55 -12.91 24.44
CA ALA A 388 -3.02 -12.86 24.45
C ALA A 388 -3.65 -14.26 24.25
N GLU A 389 -3.14 -15.04 23.30
CA GLU A 389 -3.57 -16.43 23.07
C GLU A 389 -3.52 -17.26 24.35
N LYS A 390 -2.42 -17.19 25.10
CA LYS A 390 -2.27 -17.91 26.37
C LYS A 390 -3.28 -17.45 27.43
N VAL A 391 -3.53 -16.14 27.50
CA VAL A 391 -4.52 -15.57 28.43
C VAL A 391 -5.92 -16.10 28.11
N TYR A 392 -6.34 -16.04 26.84
CA TYR A 392 -7.66 -16.49 26.44
C TYR A 392 -7.83 -18.01 26.54
N ALA A 393 -6.81 -18.79 26.18
CA ALA A 393 -6.81 -20.23 26.39
C ALA A 393 -6.97 -20.58 27.89
N GLY A 394 -6.32 -19.81 28.78
CA GLY A 394 -6.44 -19.98 30.23
C GLY A 394 -7.85 -19.72 30.82
N VAL A 395 -8.67 -18.96 30.10
CA VAL A 395 -10.06 -18.67 30.47
C VAL A 395 -11.08 -19.43 29.62
N GLY A 396 -10.65 -20.42 28.83
CA GLY A 396 -11.53 -21.36 28.14
C GLY A 396 -11.84 -21.02 26.67
N LEU A 397 -11.17 -20.00 26.07
CA LEU A 397 -11.28 -19.71 24.65
C LEU A 397 -10.06 -20.27 23.90
N ALA A 398 -10.24 -21.44 23.28
CA ALA A 398 -9.18 -22.07 22.48
C ALA A 398 -8.89 -21.30 21.18
N PRO A 399 -7.66 -21.37 20.65
CA PRO A 399 -7.33 -20.86 19.32
C PRO A 399 -8.21 -21.48 18.21
N ALA A 400 -8.40 -20.75 17.11
CA ALA A 400 -9.25 -21.18 15.99
C ALA A 400 -8.78 -22.50 15.34
N ASP A 401 -7.49 -22.72 15.25
CA ASP A 401 -6.83 -23.87 14.60
C ASP A 401 -6.98 -25.21 15.34
N THR A 402 -7.55 -25.22 16.55
CA THR A 402 -7.68 -26.45 17.36
C THR A 402 -8.92 -27.28 17.04
N LYS A 403 -9.82 -26.84 16.15
CA LYS A 403 -11.12 -27.46 15.89
C LYS A 403 -11.54 -27.48 14.43
N ALA A 404 -10.61 -27.72 13.49
CA ALA A 404 -11.02 -27.89 12.09
C ALA A 404 -12.08 -29.02 11.99
N PRO A 405 -13.29 -28.74 11.46
CA PRO A 405 -14.29 -29.78 11.26
C PRO A 405 -13.79 -30.78 10.24
N SER A 406 -14.14 -32.05 10.41
CA SER A 406 -13.90 -33.08 9.38
C SER A 406 -14.96 -32.91 8.29
N LEU A 407 -14.66 -32.11 7.26
CA LEU A 407 -15.55 -31.93 6.10
C LEU A 407 -15.43 -33.14 5.15
N SER A 408 -16.54 -33.54 4.54
CA SER A 408 -16.52 -34.47 3.42
C SER A 408 -15.84 -33.83 2.20
N PRO A 409 -15.39 -34.61 1.21
CA PRO A 409 -14.83 -34.06 -0.03
C PRO A 409 -15.77 -33.07 -0.74
N GLU A 410 -17.09 -33.35 -0.73
CA GLU A 410 -18.11 -32.50 -1.33
C GLU A 410 -18.27 -31.18 -0.57
N GLU A 411 -18.24 -31.22 0.77
CA GLU A 411 -18.29 -30.02 1.62
C GLU A 411 -17.03 -29.17 1.47
N LYS A 412 -15.85 -29.80 1.33
CA LYS A 412 -14.60 -29.08 1.03
C LYS A 412 -14.69 -28.37 -0.31
N GLN A 413 -15.18 -29.06 -1.36
CA GLN A 413 -15.31 -28.45 -2.68
C GLN A 413 -16.30 -27.28 -2.65
N ALA A 414 -17.43 -27.42 -1.99
CA ALA A 414 -18.40 -26.35 -1.82
C ALA A 414 -17.79 -25.14 -1.11
N LEU A 415 -16.95 -25.36 -0.08
CA LEU A 415 -16.22 -24.28 0.58
C LEU A 415 -15.19 -23.61 -0.34
N VAL A 416 -14.47 -24.38 -1.17
CA VAL A 416 -13.51 -23.84 -2.16
C VAL A 416 -14.24 -22.93 -3.15
N ASP A 417 -15.42 -23.36 -3.64
CA ASP A 417 -16.24 -22.59 -4.57
C ASP A 417 -16.78 -21.30 -3.91
N ASP A 418 -17.21 -21.38 -2.66
CA ASP A 418 -17.67 -20.23 -1.89
C ASP A 418 -16.54 -19.23 -1.61
N VAL A 419 -15.35 -19.71 -1.23
CA VAL A 419 -14.16 -18.85 -1.01
C VAL A 419 -13.71 -18.18 -2.30
N ARG A 420 -13.74 -18.90 -3.42
CA ARG A 420 -13.51 -18.32 -4.75
C ARG A 420 -14.47 -17.19 -5.05
N ALA A 421 -15.76 -17.41 -4.82
CA ALA A 421 -16.80 -16.39 -4.99
C ALA A 421 -16.59 -15.17 -4.08
N ALA A 422 -16.29 -15.41 -2.80
CA ALA A 422 -16.02 -14.36 -1.80
C ALA A 422 -14.79 -13.52 -2.17
N LEU A 423 -13.70 -14.18 -2.57
CA LEU A 423 -12.46 -13.53 -2.97
C LEU A 423 -12.68 -12.63 -4.19
N TYR A 424 -13.33 -13.15 -5.25
CA TYR A 424 -13.59 -12.36 -6.46
C TYR A 424 -14.49 -11.14 -6.17
N ALA A 425 -15.58 -11.32 -5.44
CA ALA A 425 -16.47 -10.22 -5.06
C ALA A 425 -15.76 -9.15 -4.20
N SER A 426 -14.93 -9.59 -3.26
CA SER A 426 -14.15 -8.68 -2.42
C SER A 426 -13.06 -7.94 -3.20
N LYS A 427 -12.43 -8.59 -4.21
CA LYS A 427 -11.49 -7.92 -5.13
C LYS A 427 -12.17 -6.82 -5.94
N ILE A 428 -13.40 -7.05 -6.45
CA ILE A 428 -14.18 -5.99 -7.12
C ILE A 428 -14.35 -4.78 -6.20
N CYS A 429 -14.67 -5.00 -4.92
CA CYS A 429 -14.79 -3.92 -3.94
C CYS A 429 -13.45 -3.18 -3.71
N SER A 430 -12.34 -3.90 -3.60
CA SER A 430 -11.01 -3.32 -3.42
C SER A 430 -10.64 -2.37 -4.55
N TYR A 431 -10.82 -2.82 -5.81
CA TYR A 431 -10.55 -1.97 -6.98
C TYR A 431 -11.56 -0.82 -7.11
N ALA A 432 -12.85 -1.05 -6.86
CA ALA A 432 -13.84 0.02 -6.85
C ALA A 432 -13.49 1.14 -5.85
N GLN A 433 -13.06 0.77 -4.65
CA GLN A 433 -12.62 1.71 -3.62
C GLN A 433 -11.37 2.50 -4.06
N GLY A 434 -10.39 1.83 -4.64
CA GLY A 434 -9.19 2.48 -5.18
C GLY A 434 -9.51 3.45 -6.32
N MET A 435 -10.33 3.05 -7.30
CA MET A 435 -10.75 3.90 -8.42
C MET A 435 -11.56 5.11 -7.95
N ASN A 436 -12.46 4.92 -6.98
CA ASN A 436 -13.22 6.02 -6.38
C ASN A 436 -12.29 7.04 -5.70
N LEU A 437 -11.22 6.57 -5.03
CA LEU A 437 -10.25 7.46 -4.40
C LEU A 437 -9.42 8.24 -5.42
N ILE A 438 -9.01 7.61 -6.53
CA ILE A 438 -8.34 8.30 -7.64
C ILE A 438 -9.26 9.38 -8.22
N ARG A 439 -10.53 9.05 -8.48
CA ARG A 439 -11.52 10.02 -8.97
C ARG A 439 -11.68 11.19 -8.02
N ALA A 440 -11.87 10.94 -6.72
CA ALA A 440 -12.06 12.00 -5.75
C ALA A 440 -10.89 13.00 -5.75
N LYS A 441 -9.66 12.52 -5.77
CA LYS A 441 -8.47 13.38 -5.87
C LYS A 441 -8.38 14.07 -7.23
N SER A 442 -8.72 13.38 -8.32
CA SER A 442 -8.73 13.96 -9.66
C SER A 442 -9.68 15.15 -9.74
N VAL A 443 -10.88 15.04 -9.16
CA VAL A 443 -11.86 16.13 -9.10
C VAL A 443 -11.35 17.27 -8.20
N GLU A 444 -10.84 16.96 -7.00
CA GLU A 444 -10.32 17.96 -6.07
C GLU A 444 -9.20 18.80 -6.68
N GLN A 445 -8.29 18.16 -7.43
CA GLN A 445 -7.10 18.80 -7.99
C GLN A 445 -7.29 19.29 -9.45
N GLY A 446 -8.41 18.95 -10.09
CA GLY A 446 -8.63 19.26 -11.51
C GLY A 446 -7.64 18.52 -12.44
N TRP A 447 -7.25 17.29 -12.10
CA TRP A 447 -6.28 16.53 -12.88
C TRP A 447 -6.84 15.88 -14.14
N ASP A 448 -8.16 15.68 -14.19
CA ASP A 448 -8.89 15.05 -15.32
C ASP A 448 -8.31 13.66 -15.69
N LEU A 449 -8.17 12.78 -14.69
CA LEU A 449 -7.58 11.46 -14.87
C LEU A 449 -8.53 10.48 -15.58
N ASP A 450 -8.03 9.81 -16.60
CA ASP A 450 -8.73 8.70 -17.27
C ASP A 450 -8.60 7.40 -16.48
N LEU A 451 -9.68 6.99 -15.79
CA LEU A 451 -9.68 5.77 -14.97
C LEU A 451 -9.60 4.49 -15.81
N GLY A 452 -10.11 4.50 -17.04
CA GLY A 452 -9.96 3.39 -17.98
C GLY A 452 -8.51 3.17 -18.38
N GLU A 453 -7.77 4.25 -18.62
CA GLU A 453 -6.33 4.18 -18.88
C GLU A 453 -5.54 3.71 -17.66
N MET A 454 -5.94 4.08 -16.43
CA MET A 454 -5.31 3.54 -15.22
C MET A 454 -5.47 2.01 -15.17
N ALA A 455 -6.66 1.49 -15.44
CA ALA A 455 -6.89 0.04 -15.51
C ALA A 455 -6.03 -0.60 -16.62
N ARG A 456 -5.93 0.02 -17.79
CA ARG A 456 -5.14 -0.47 -18.93
C ARG A 456 -3.66 -0.63 -18.59
N ILE A 457 -3.04 0.39 -18.00
CA ILE A 457 -1.59 0.34 -17.70
C ILE A 457 -1.24 -0.63 -16.56
N TRP A 458 -2.22 -1.11 -15.80
CA TRP A 458 -2.00 -2.11 -14.75
C TRP A 458 -2.13 -3.56 -15.25
N LYS A 459 -2.48 -3.80 -16.52
CA LYS A 459 -2.62 -5.15 -17.11
C LYS A 459 -1.33 -5.94 -17.19
N GLY A 460 -0.18 -5.28 -17.22
CA GLY A 460 1.14 -5.92 -17.27
C GLY A 460 2.16 -5.17 -16.42
N GLY A 461 3.25 -5.84 -16.06
CA GLY A 461 4.39 -5.21 -15.40
C GLY A 461 4.10 -4.63 -14.02
N CYS A 462 3.07 -5.07 -13.32
CA CYS A 462 2.76 -4.61 -11.98
C CYS A 462 2.24 -5.74 -11.07
N ILE A 463 2.23 -5.49 -9.78
CA ILE A 463 1.86 -6.49 -8.76
C ILE A 463 0.35 -6.81 -8.78
N ILE A 464 -0.48 -5.86 -9.19
CA ILE A 464 -1.93 -6.04 -9.25
C ILE A 464 -2.44 -6.42 -10.64
N ARG A 465 -1.56 -6.84 -11.56
CA ARG A 465 -2.01 -7.34 -12.87
C ARG A 465 -3.03 -8.46 -12.70
N ALA A 466 -4.16 -8.32 -13.37
CA ALA A 466 -5.27 -9.26 -13.27
C ALA A 466 -6.12 -9.23 -14.54
N ARG A 467 -6.69 -10.37 -14.91
CA ARG A 467 -7.54 -10.52 -16.09
C ARG A 467 -8.73 -9.57 -16.08
N PHE A 468 -9.34 -9.32 -14.92
CA PHE A 468 -10.53 -8.48 -14.85
C PHE A 468 -10.28 -6.97 -15.03
N LEU A 469 -9.02 -6.51 -15.12
CA LEU A 469 -8.69 -5.12 -15.46
C LEU A 469 -9.21 -4.71 -16.84
N ASP A 470 -9.32 -5.65 -17.79
CA ASP A 470 -9.98 -5.40 -19.07
C ASP A 470 -11.44 -4.99 -18.92
N ARG A 471 -12.13 -5.66 -18.00
CA ARG A 471 -13.55 -5.36 -17.71
C ARG A 471 -13.69 -4.00 -17.00
N ILE A 472 -12.74 -3.64 -16.12
CA ILE A 472 -12.70 -2.31 -15.51
C ILE A 472 -12.51 -1.24 -16.59
N LYS A 473 -11.55 -1.45 -17.50
CA LYS A 473 -11.37 -0.54 -18.64
C LYS A 473 -12.64 -0.38 -19.44
N GLN A 474 -13.28 -1.49 -19.84
CA GLN A 474 -14.54 -1.48 -20.60
C GLN A 474 -15.66 -0.72 -19.88
N ALA A 475 -15.78 -0.85 -18.56
CA ALA A 475 -16.78 -0.13 -17.78
C ALA A 475 -16.56 1.40 -17.85
N TYR A 476 -15.31 1.86 -17.71
CA TYR A 476 -14.99 3.29 -17.82
C TYR A 476 -14.99 3.81 -19.26
N ASP A 477 -14.63 3.00 -20.26
CA ASP A 477 -14.77 3.37 -21.68
C ASP A 477 -16.26 3.58 -22.06
N LYS A 478 -17.14 2.78 -21.47
CA LYS A 478 -18.60 2.89 -21.70
C LYS A 478 -19.21 4.09 -20.98
N ASP A 479 -18.78 4.33 -19.75
CA ASP A 479 -19.22 5.48 -18.94
C ASP A 479 -18.06 6.01 -18.09
N PRO A 480 -17.32 7.01 -18.58
CA PRO A 480 -16.22 7.62 -17.83
C PRO A 480 -16.65 8.24 -16.49
N ASN A 481 -17.92 8.56 -16.34
CA ASN A 481 -18.51 9.20 -15.17
C ASN A 481 -19.21 8.22 -14.21
N ILE A 482 -19.15 6.91 -14.49
CA ILE A 482 -19.77 5.92 -13.60
C ILE A 482 -19.27 6.13 -12.15
N PRO A 483 -20.17 6.31 -11.16
CA PRO A 483 -19.77 6.71 -9.82
C PRO A 483 -18.96 5.62 -9.07
N SER A 484 -19.13 4.36 -9.44
CA SER A 484 -18.39 3.22 -8.88
C SER A 484 -18.55 2.00 -9.79
N LEU A 485 -17.57 1.13 -9.84
CA LEU A 485 -17.67 -0.18 -10.50
C LEU A 485 -18.84 -1.02 -9.95
N LEU A 486 -19.27 -0.80 -8.71
CA LEU A 486 -20.40 -1.52 -8.10
C LEU A 486 -21.75 -1.27 -8.78
N VAL A 487 -21.89 -0.19 -9.54
CA VAL A 487 -23.11 0.14 -10.30
C VAL A 487 -22.96 -0.08 -11.81
N ASP A 488 -21.81 -0.54 -12.29
CA ASP A 488 -21.72 -1.09 -13.64
C ASP A 488 -22.54 -2.38 -13.74
N GLY A 489 -23.32 -2.51 -14.82
CA GLY A 489 -24.27 -3.61 -14.97
C GLY A 489 -23.62 -5.00 -15.01
N GLU A 490 -22.40 -5.12 -15.53
CA GLU A 490 -21.71 -6.41 -15.57
C GLU A 490 -21.11 -6.75 -14.20
N PHE A 491 -20.46 -5.81 -13.52
CA PHE A 491 -19.96 -6.03 -12.16
C PHE A 491 -21.09 -6.26 -11.16
N ALA A 492 -22.23 -5.60 -11.31
CA ALA A 492 -23.42 -5.84 -10.48
C ALA A 492 -23.92 -7.30 -10.60
N LYS A 493 -24.00 -7.84 -11.83
CA LYS A 493 -24.35 -9.26 -12.05
C LYS A 493 -23.37 -10.22 -11.38
N GLU A 494 -22.07 -9.94 -11.47
CA GLU A 494 -21.01 -10.73 -10.84
C GLU A 494 -21.14 -10.75 -9.32
N LEU A 495 -21.40 -9.60 -8.71
CA LEU A 495 -21.60 -9.48 -7.26
C LEU A 495 -22.86 -10.22 -6.79
N VAL A 496 -23.95 -10.12 -7.54
CA VAL A 496 -25.21 -10.85 -7.24
C VAL A 496 -24.99 -12.36 -7.32
N ALA A 497 -24.33 -12.85 -8.38
CA ALA A 497 -24.08 -14.28 -8.57
C ALA A 497 -23.23 -14.90 -7.45
N ARG A 498 -22.37 -14.11 -6.79
CA ARG A 498 -21.43 -14.54 -5.74
C ARG A 498 -21.90 -14.22 -4.32
N ASN A 499 -22.97 -13.47 -4.16
CA ASN A 499 -23.40 -12.92 -2.88
C ASN A 499 -23.62 -13.99 -1.80
N ASP A 500 -24.26 -15.09 -2.16
CA ASP A 500 -24.60 -16.14 -1.17
C ASP A 500 -23.36 -16.92 -0.71
N GLY A 501 -22.47 -17.30 -1.61
CA GLY A 501 -21.18 -17.91 -1.27
C GLY A 501 -20.33 -16.99 -0.39
N TRP A 502 -20.25 -15.70 -0.77
CA TRP A 502 -19.54 -14.70 0.02
C TRP A 502 -20.03 -14.62 1.47
N ARG A 503 -21.35 -14.61 1.68
CA ARG A 503 -21.94 -14.59 3.04
C ARG A 503 -21.63 -15.87 3.80
N ARG A 504 -21.71 -17.05 3.15
CA ARG A 504 -21.40 -18.32 3.80
C ARG A 504 -19.94 -18.38 4.28
N VAL A 505 -18.99 -17.88 3.51
CA VAL A 505 -17.57 -17.80 3.91
C VAL A 505 -17.39 -16.95 5.16
N ILE A 506 -17.98 -15.75 5.21
CA ILE A 506 -17.87 -14.87 6.37
C ILE A 506 -18.50 -15.50 7.62
N VAL A 507 -19.68 -16.12 7.46
CA VAL A 507 -20.35 -16.83 8.56
C VAL A 507 -19.50 -18.01 9.05
N ALA A 508 -18.90 -18.77 8.13
CA ALA A 508 -18.01 -19.88 8.47
C ALA A 508 -16.76 -19.40 9.24
N GLY A 509 -16.13 -18.32 8.78
CA GLY A 509 -15.00 -17.70 9.47
C GLY A 509 -15.37 -17.23 10.88
N VAL A 510 -16.48 -16.50 11.03
CA VAL A 510 -16.96 -16.01 12.33
C VAL A 510 -17.22 -17.17 13.30
N ASN A 511 -17.88 -18.23 12.86
CA ASN A 511 -18.19 -19.40 13.68
C ASN A 511 -16.94 -20.18 14.10
N ALA A 512 -15.91 -20.19 13.26
CA ALA A 512 -14.64 -20.85 13.54
C ALA A 512 -13.63 -19.98 14.30
N GLY A 513 -13.92 -18.69 14.50
CA GLY A 513 -12.97 -17.73 15.07
C GLY A 513 -11.84 -17.33 14.11
N VAL A 514 -12.01 -17.55 12.81
CA VAL A 514 -11.09 -17.13 11.76
C VAL A 514 -11.42 -15.70 11.31
N ALA A 515 -10.46 -14.80 11.43
CA ALA A 515 -10.66 -13.40 11.12
C ALA A 515 -10.62 -13.13 9.61
N THR A 516 -11.68 -12.53 9.08
CA THR A 516 -11.78 -12.10 7.68
C THR A 516 -12.07 -10.61 7.55
N PRO A 517 -11.20 -9.71 8.11
CA PRO A 517 -11.52 -8.29 8.21
C PRO A 517 -11.73 -7.62 6.85
N SER A 518 -10.96 -7.98 5.83
CA SER A 518 -11.08 -7.36 4.51
C SER A 518 -12.25 -7.94 3.71
N MET A 519 -12.52 -9.24 3.75
CA MET A 519 -13.71 -9.83 3.13
C MET A 519 -15.00 -9.34 3.79
N SER A 520 -15.02 -9.29 5.13
CA SER A 520 -16.15 -8.75 5.90
C SER A 520 -16.36 -7.26 5.65
N GLY A 521 -15.26 -6.49 5.62
CA GLY A 521 -15.28 -5.06 5.28
C GLY A 521 -15.81 -4.81 3.86
N SER A 522 -15.44 -5.66 2.91
CA SER A 522 -15.94 -5.59 1.52
C SER A 522 -17.44 -5.87 1.43
N LEU A 523 -17.93 -6.91 2.12
CA LEU A 523 -19.36 -7.23 2.14
C LEU A 523 -20.17 -6.13 2.81
N ASN A 524 -19.70 -5.60 3.93
CA ASN A 524 -20.35 -4.49 4.63
C ASN A 524 -20.37 -3.21 3.78
N TYR A 525 -19.30 -2.94 3.03
CA TYR A 525 -19.26 -1.84 2.06
C TYR A 525 -20.29 -2.04 0.95
N PHE A 526 -20.34 -3.22 0.34
CA PHE A 526 -21.33 -3.55 -0.69
C PHE A 526 -22.76 -3.44 -0.17
N ASP A 527 -23.06 -4.02 1.01
CA ASP A 527 -24.40 -3.97 1.60
C ASP A 527 -24.82 -2.53 1.96
N SER A 528 -23.88 -1.71 2.42
CA SER A 528 -24.16 -0.29 2.69
C SER A 528 -24.36 0.50 1.41
N TYR A 529 -23.50 0.28 0.40
CA TYR A 529 -23.53 1.02 -0.85
C TYR A 529 -24.82 0.82 -1.66
N ARG A 530 -25.36 -0.41 -1.69
CA ARG A 530 -26.61 -0.75 -2.40
C ARG A 530 -27.89 -0.45 -1.62
N ARG A 531 -27.79 0.10 -0.41
CA ARG A 531 -28.93 0.33 0.47
C ARG A 531 -29.35 1.79 0.45
N GLY A 532 -30.59 2.06 -0.04
CA GLY A 532 -31.09 3.43 -0.17
C GLY A 532 -31.33 4.15 1.16
N ARG A 533 -31.49 3.42 2.28
CA ARG A 533 -31.65 4.02 3.62
C ARG A 533 -30.77 3.33 4.63
N LEU A 534 -29.81 4.05 5.18
CA LEU A 534 -28.87 3.59 6.18
C LEU A 534 -29.32 3.99 7.60
N PRO A 535 -28.82 3.30 8.65
CA PRO A 535 -29.05 3.69 10.05
C PRO A 535 -28.28 4.95 10.46
N ALA A 536 -27.69 5.67 9.51
CA ALA A 536 -27.00 6.95 9.70
C ALA A 536 -27.95 8.06 10.22
N ASN A 537 -29.28 7.89 10.06
CA ASN A 537 -30.27 8.77 10.64
C ASN A 537 -30.15 8.85 12.17
N LEU A 538 -29.84 7.75 12.86
CA LEU A 538 -29.63 7.77 14.30
C LEU A 538 -28.32 8.51 14.67
N VAL A 539 -27.25 8.31 13.90
CA VAL A 539 -26.00 9.04 14.10
C VAL A 539 -26.22 10.54 13.96
N GLN A 540 -26.94 10.97 12.91
CA GLN A 540 -27.23 12.38 12.69
C GLN A 540 -28.13 12.96 13.77
N ALA A 541 -29.13 12.22 14.24
CA ALA A 541 -29.96 12.63 15.38
C ALA A 541 -29.16 12.76 16.68
N GLN A 542 -28.20 11.88 16.94
CA GLN A 542 -27.26 11.99 18.07
C GLN A 542 -26.40 13.25 17.97
N ARG A 543 -25.88 13.56 16.79
CA ARG A 543 -25.10 14.78 16.56
C ARG A 543 -25.94 16.03 16.80
N ASP A 544 -27.20 16.04 16.37
CA ASP A 544 -28.12 17.13 16.62
C ASP A 544 -28.44 17.27 18.12
N PHE A 545 -28.64 16.13 18.81
CA PHE A 545 -28.94 16.11 20.23
C PHE A 545 -27.84 16.79 21.09
N PHE A 546 -26.57 16.41 20.86
CA PHE A 546 -25.48 16.92 21.72
C PHE A 546 -24.81 18.19 21.21
N GLY A 547 -24.98 18.54 19.92
CA GLY A 547 -24.22 19.63 19.31
C GLY A 547 -25.02 20.55 18.39
N SER A 548 -26.33 20.36 18.30
CA SER A 548 -27.21 21.14 17.38
C SER A 548 -26.70 21.14 15.94
N HIS A 549 -26.14 19.98 15.49
CA HIS A 549 -25.52 19.85 14.17
C HIS A 549 -26.53 19.79 13.02
N THR A 550 -27.81 19.98 13.31
CA THR A 550 -28.91 19.96 12.36
C THR A 550 -29.04 18.67 11.56
N TYR A 551 -30.16 18.47 10.90
CA TYR A 551 -30.42 17.33 10.02
C TYR A 551 -31.42 17.71 8.94
N GLU A 552 -31.37 17.00 7.79
CA GLU A 552 -32.40 17.06 6.76
C GLU A 552 -33.47 16.00 7.03
N ARG A 553 -34.71 16.30 6.69
CA ARG A 553 -35.82 15.36 6.77
C ARG A 553 -36.11 14.74 5.40
N ILE A 554 -36.71 13.55 5.40
CA ILE A 554 -37.13 12.86 4.15
C ILE A 554 -38.48 13.32 3.65
N ASP A 555 -39.25 14.09 4.43
CA ASP A 555 -40.62 14.51 4.22
C ASP A 555 -40.77 16.04 4.20
N MET A 556 -39.71 16.78 4.47
CA MET A 556 -39.69 18.26 4.45
C MET A 556 -38.32 18.76 4.00
N GLU A 557 -38.30 19.83 3.24
CA GLU A 557 -37.06 20.50 2.81
C GLU A 557 -36.46 21.33 3.94
N GLY A 558 -35.14 21.58 3.84
CA GLY A 558 -34.39 22.46 4.74
C GLY A 558 -33.65 21.70 5.85
N TRP A 559 -32.93 22.47 6.68
CA TRP A 559 -32.17 21.99 7.82
C TRP A 559 -32.95 22.20 9.10
N HIS A 560 -33.05 21.18 9.93
CA HIS A 560 -33.85 21.15 11.15
C HIS A 560 -32.98 20.89 12.37
N HIS A 561 -33.35 21.52 13.49
CA HIS A 561 -32.83 21.22 14.83
C HIS A 561 -33.99 20.90 15.76
N THR A 562 -33.87 19.91 16.59
CA THR A 562 -34.91 19.50 17.57
C THR A 562 -34.43 19.72 18.99
N VAL A 563 -35.30 20.26 19.83
CA VAL A 563 -35.08 20.34 21.28
C VAL A 563 -35.38 18.96 21.90
N TRP A 564 -34.42 18.05 21.82
CA TRP A 564 -34.57 16.63 22.20
C TRP A 564 -34.85 16.41 23.69
N SER A 565 -34.50 17.35 24.55
CA SER A 565 -34.72 17.27 26.00
C SER A 565 -36.17 17.51 26.41
N ASP A 566 -36.98 18.12 25.56
CA ASP A 566 -38.40 18.33 25.78
C ASP A 566 -39.22 17.34 24.95
N MET A 567 -39.58 16.21 25.57
CA MET A 567 -40.35 15.14 24.92
C MET A 567 -41.77 15.55 24.50
N ASN A 568 -42.27 16.70 24.97
CA ASN A 568 -43.61 17.21 24.69
C ASN A 568 -43.57 18.42 23.74
N SER A 569 -42.41 18.98 23.46
CA SER A 569 -42.29 20.08 22.52
C SER A 569 -42.33 19.56 21.08
N ALA A 570 -43.24 20.13 20.28
CA ALA A 570 -43.24 19.95 18.84
C ALA A 570 -42.29 20.94 18.11
N ASP A 571 -41.50 21.71 18.88
CA ASP A 571 -40.69 22.79 18.34
C ASP A 571 -39.42 22.23 17.68
N SER A 572 -39.45 22.13 16.37
CA SER A 572 -38.26 22.05 15.54
C SER A 572 -37.95 23.43 14.97
N ILE A 573 -36.71 23.87 15.11
CA ILE A 573 -36.24 25.13 14.53
C ILE A 573 -35.72 24.84 13.13
N THR A 574 -36.31 25.45 12.11
CA THR A 574 -35.79 25.39 10.74
C THR A 574 -34.67 26.42 10.60
N THR A 575 -33.51 25.99 10.14
CA THR A 575 -32.34 26.84 9.92
C THR A 575 -32.02 26.95 8.43
N SER A 576 -31.29 28.01 8.06
CA SER A 576 -30.93 28.27 6.66
C SER A 576 -29.71 27.46 6.17
N GLY A 577 -29.12 26.61 7.01
CA GLY A 577 -27.93 25.85 6.63
C GLY A 577 -27.53 24.77 7.63
N TYR A 578 -26.58 23.95 7.19
CA TYR A 578 -25.96 22.91 7.98
C TYR A 578 -24.97 23.53 9.00
N ASN A 579 -25.08 23.13 10.25
CA ASN A 579 -24.12 23.49 11.29
C ASN A 579 -23.15 22.33 11.51
N ASN A 580 -21.88 22.55 11.18
CA ASN A 580 -20.79 21.59 11.39
C ASN A 580 -20.33 21.56 12.85
#